data_0f774b682914382c6d5f83a555de555f
#
_entry.id   0f774b682914382c6d5f83a555de555f
#
_cell.length_a   1.000
_cell.length_b   1.000
_cell.length_c   1.000
_cell.angle_alpha   90.00
_cell.angle_beta   90.00
_cell.angle_gamma   90.00
#
_symmetry.space_group_name_H-M   'P 1'
#
loop_
_entity.id
_entity.type
_entity.pdbx_description
1 polymer ?
#
loop_
_entity_poly.entity_id
_entity_poly.type
_entity_poly.pdbx_seq_one_letter_code
_entity_poly.pdbx_strand_id
1 'polypeptide(L)'
;MNRTAGAFALALALGGCSWFGGADVEQPAVLVDFEPSAAIKEVWSVDIGTGPDRQFLRLGPARHGDTIYTVDVKGRVRALAQEDGKERWRTDLDLKITGGVGFGDGLVLVASRKGDVVALDKDKGQELWRAQVASEVLAPPAADAG
;
A
#
# COMPACT_ATOMS: atom_id res chain seq x y z
N MET A 1 34.42 -32.89 60.79
CA MET A 1 33.17 -33.56 60.42
C MET A 1 32.47 -32.78 59.35
N ASN A 2 32.41 -33.30 58.23
CA ASN A 2 32.12 -32.94 56.84
C ASN A 2 30.96 -31.96 56.55
N ARG A 3 31.31 -30.77 56.10
CA ARG A 3 30.37 -29.77 55.58
C ARG A 3 30.73 -29.34 54.14
N THR A 4 31.20 -30.25 53.30
CA THR A 4 31.63 -29.91 51.93
C THR A 4 30.92 -30.70 50.83
N ALA A 5 29.80 -31.38 51.14
CA ALA A 5 29.09 -32.21 50.13
C ALA A 5 27.88 -31.54 49.49
N GLY A 6 27.54 -30.29 49.80
CA GLY A 6 26.32 -29.60 49.31
C GLY A 6 26.47 -28.62 48.14
N ALA A 7 27.69 -28.32 47.69
CA ALA A 7 27.93 -27.26 46.70
C ALA A 7 28.09 -27.75 45.25
N PHE A 8 28.12 -29.07 45.01
CA PHE A 8 28.40 -29.60 43.64
C PHE A 8 27.15 -30.00 42.84
N ALA A 9 25.98 -30.01 43.47
CA ALA A 9 24.75 -30.48 42.81
C ALA A 9 23.94 -29.36 42.10
N LEU A 10 24.30 -28.08 42.28
CA LEU A 10 23.53 -26.94 41.73
C LEU A 10 24.08 -26.36 40.42
N ALA A 11 25.26 -26.84 39.98
CA ALA A 11 25.92 -26.30 38.78
C ALA A 11 25.52 -27.04 37.47
N LEU A 12 24.74 -28.10 37.53
CA LEU A 12 24.38 -28.94 36.33
C LEU A 12 23.00 -28.60 35.73
N ALA A 13 22.24 -27.63 36.28
CA ALA A 13 20.88 -27.31 35.81
C ALA A 13 20.82 -26.14 34.81
N LEU A 14 21.90 -25.48 34.46
CA LEU A 14 21.94 -24.31 33.60
C LEU A 14 22.48 -24.53 32.16
N GLY A 15 22.76 -25.78 31.80
CA GLY A 15 23.36 -26.15 30.52
C GLY A 15 22.38 -26.67 29.43
N GLY A 16 21.08 -26.45 29.56
CA GLY A 16 20.08 -27.18 28.79
C GLY A 16 19.24 -26.43 27.78
N CYS A 17 19.75 -25.40 27.05
CA CYS A 17 18.94 -24.71 26.04
C CYS A 17 19.58 -24.56 24.66
N SER A 18 20.59 -25.31 24.29
CA SER A 18 21.22 -25.15 22.96
C SER A 18 21.10 -26.38 22.03
N TRP A 19 20.31 -27.41 22.39
CA TRP A 19 20.22 -28.63 21.58
C TRP A 19 18.99 -28.71 20.66
N PHE A 20 18.03 -27.78 20.74
CA PHE A 20 16.87 -27.83 19.87
C PHE A 20 16.94 -26.73 18.82
N GLY A 21 17.28 -27.15 17.57
CA GLY A 21 16.86 -26.47 16.37
C GLY A 21 17.83 -25.42 15.82
N GLY A 22 18.86 -25.88 15.17
CA GLY A 22 19.19 -25.21 13.93
C GLY A 22 17.99 -25.42 13.00
N ALA A 23 17.02 -24.50 12.97
CA ALA A 23 16.09 -24.47 11.86
C ALA A 23 16.96 -24.35 10.62
N ASP A 24 16.89 -25.32 9.71
CA ASP A 24 17.39 -25.17 8.35
C ASP A 24 16.65 -23.95 7.76
N VAL A 25 17.21 -22.77 7.98
CA VAL A 25 16.73 -21.56 7.31
C VAL A 25 17.11 -21.76 5.87
N GLU A 26 16.12 -22.11 5.06
CA GLU A 26 16.30 -22.21 3.62
C GLU A 26 16.94 -20.94 3.13
N GLN A 27 18.15 -21.04 2.59
CA GLN A 27 18.89 -19.87 2.10
C GLN A 27 18.11 -19.29 0.92
N PRO A 28 17.97 -17.95 0.86
CA PRO A 28 17.37 -17.32 -0.31
C PRO A 28 18.06 -17.78 -1.58
N ALA A 29 17.29 -18.04 -2.63
CA ALA A 29 17.83 -18.40 -3.93
C ALA A 29 18.83 -17.35 -4.42
N VAL A 30 19.97 -17.80 -4.92
CA VAL A 30 20.95 -16.90 -5.51
C VAL A 30 20.35 -16.33 -6.79
N LEU A 31 20.29 -15.00 -6.87
CA LEU A 31 19.87 -14.32 -8.10
C LEU A 31 20.92 -14.58 -9.17
N VAL A 32 20.49 -15.13 -10.30
CA VAL A 32 21.33 -15.33 -11.47
C VAL A 32 21.15 -14.16 -12.41
N ASP A 33 22.24 -13.75 -13.05
CA ASP A 33 22.17 -12.78 -14.13
C ASP A 33 21.36 -13.39 -15.30
N PHE A 34 20.46 -12.60 -15.86
CA PHE A 34 19.69 -12.99 -17.04
C PHE A 34 19.73 -11.88 -18.09
N GLU A 35 19.68 -12.28 -19.34
CA GLU A 35 19.55 -11.36 -20.46
C GLU A 35 18.11 -10.80 -20.49
N PRO A 36 17.91 -9.46 -20.42
CA PRO A 36 16.59 -8.86 -20.48
C PRO A 36 15.88 -9.21 -21.79
N SER A 37 14.70 -9.79 -21.69
CA SER A 37 13.87 -10.13 -22.87
C SER A 37 13.08 -8.94 -23.42
N ALA A 38 13.05 -7.82 -22.69
CA ALA A 38 12.36 -6.59 -23.09
C ALA A 38 13.17 -5.35 -22.71
N ALA A 39 13.20 -4.37 -23.59
CA ALA A 39 13.76 -3.04 -23.29
C ALA A 39 12.65 -2.14 -22.74
N ILE A 40 12.66 -1.92 -21.42
CA ILE A 40 11.73 -0.99 -20.76
C ILE A 40 12.39 0.38 -20.71
N LYS A 41 11.67 1.41 -21.16
CA LYS A 41 12.10 2.81 -21.04
C LYS A 41 11.12 3.58 -20.15
N GLU A 42 11.66 4.39 -19.24
CA GLU A 42 10.85 5.40 -18.57
C GLU A 42 10.45 6.47 -19.60
N VAL A 43 9.14 6.72 -19.72
CA VAL A 43 8.60 7.74 -20.61
C VAL A 43 8.51 9.08 -19.86
N TRP A 44 8.02 9.05 -18.62
CA TRP A 44 7.94 10.18 -17.73
C TRP A 44 7.83 9.70 -16.28
N SER A 45 8.13 10.61 -15.35
CA SER A 45 7.98 10.41 -13.92
C SER A 45 7.39 11.65 -13.28
N VAL A 46 6.51 11.49 -12.31
CA VAL A 46 5.89 12.60 -11.58
C VAL A 46 5.72 12.25 -10.12
N ASP A 47 6.01 13.21 -9.25
CA ASP A 47 5.75 13.08 -7.83
C ASP A 47 4.25 13.28 -7.56
N ILE A 48 3.58 12.30 -6.96
CA ILE A 48 2.15 12.34 -6.64
C ILE A 48 1.87 12.79 -5.20
N GLY A 49 2.88 13.15 -4.42
CA GLY A 49 2.74 13.64 -3.06
C GLY A 49 3.30 12.70 -2.00
N THR A 50 2.62 12.59 -0.85
CA THR A 50 3.17 11.88 0.34
C THR A 50 3.19 10.36 0.19
N GLY A 51 2.54 9.81 -0.84
CA GLY A 51 2.38 8.36 -1.00
C GLY A 51 1.66 7.73 0.20
N PRO A 52 2.04 6.52 0.65
CA PRO A 52 1.40 5.83 1.78
C PRO A 52 1.90 6.29 3.16
N ASP A 53 2.85 7.22 3.26
CA ASP A 53 3.41 7.79 4.50
C ASP A 53 3.74 6.73 5.58
N ARG A 54 4.59 5.74 5.23
CA ARG A 54 5.00 4.60 6.09
C ARG A 54 3.85 3.68 6.54
N GLN A 55 2.69 3.79 5.93
CA GLN A 55 1.57 2.86 6.16
C GLN A 55 1.62 1.75 5.11
N PHE A 56 1.21 0.54 5.49
CA PHE A 56 1.13 -0.61 4.56
C PHE A 56 -0.13 -0.51 3.69
N LEU A 57 -0.24 0.57 2.91
CA LEU A 57 -1.37 0.85 2.04
C LEU A 57 -1.02 0.59 0.57
N ARG A 58 -1.98 0.08 -0.18
CA ARG A 58 -1.88 -0.11 -1.62
C ARG A 58 -2.64 1.01 -2.35
N LEU A 59 -2.04 2.19 -2.42
CA LEU A 59 -2.61 3.33 -3.13
C LEU A 59 -2.22 3.27 -4.62
N GLY A 60 -2.58 2.17 -5.28
CA GLY A 60 -2.32 1.99 -6.71
C GLY A 60 -3.09 3.01 -7.55
N PRO A 61 -2.56 3.41 -8.72
CA PRO A 61 -3.28 4.24 -9.67
C PRO A 61 -4.39 3.46 -10.37
N ALA A 62 -5.44 4.17 -10.79
CA ALA A 62 -6.45 3.66 -11.72
C ALA A 62 -6.26 4.32 -13.08
N ARG A 63 -6.51 3.57 -14.17
CA ARG A 63 -6.42 4.10 -15.54
C ARG A 63 -7.77 3.97 -16.24
N HIS A 64 -8.19 5.05 -16.89
CA HIS A 64 -9.32 5.03 -17.83
C HIS A 64 -9.03 5.90 -19.04
N GLY A 65 -9.15 5.32 -20.23
CA GLY A 65 -8.79 5.98 -21.48
C GLY A 65 -7.32 6.43 -21.47
N ASP A 66 -7.10 7.70 -21.67
CA ASP A 66 -5.80 8.39 -21.69
C ASP A 66 -5.49 9.11 -20.36
N THR A 67 -6.21 8.80 -19.29
CA THR A 67 -6.08 9.43 -17.97
C THR A 67 -5.68 8.41 -16.92
N ILE A 68 -4.74 8.79 -16.07
CA ILE A 68 -4.29 8.06 -14.89
C ILE A 68 -4.75 8.85 -13.66
N TYR A 69 -5.50 8.20 -12.79
CA TYR A 69 -5.97 8.76 -11.53
C TYR A 69 -5.12 8.23 -10.39
N THR A 70 -4.68 9.11 -9.51
CA THR A 70 -3.86 8.77 -8.34
C THR A 70 -4.40 9.44 -7.09
N VAL A 71 -4.08 8.89 -5.93
CA VAL A 71 -4.38 9.53 -4.64
C VAL A 71 -3.21 9.30 -3.68
N ASP A 72 -2.91 10.27 -2.84
CA ASP A 72 -2.02 10.09 -1.70
C ASP A 72 -2.80 9.85 -0.39
N VAL A 73 -2.11 9.46 0.67
CA VAL A 73 -2.71 9.18 1.98
C VAL A 73 -3.40 10.39 2.61
N LYS A 74 -3.07 11.61 2.19
CA LYS A 74 -3.68 12.85 2.69
C LYS A 74 -4.94 13.26 1.94
N GLY A 75 -5.36 12.48 0.94
CA GLY A 75 -6.58 12.74 0.19
C GLY A 75 -6.40 13.66 -1.01
N ARG A 76 -5.16 13.85 -1.48
CA ARG A 76 -4.93 14.57 -2.72
C ARG A 76 -5.15 13.63 -3.90
N VAL A 77 -6.25 13.83 -4.60
CA VAL A 77 -6.60 13.10 -5.84
C VAL A 77 -6.13 13.89 -7.04
N ARG A 78 -5.53 13.22 -8.02
CA ARG A 78 -5.02 13.86 -9.24
C ARG A 78 -5.38 13.03 -10.46
N ALA A 79 -5.73 13.72 -11.54
CA ALA A 79 -5.82 13.13 -12.88
C ALA A 79 -4.64 13.60 -13.71
N LEU A 80 -3.94 12.67 -14.30
CA LEU A 80 -2.73 12.88 -15.09
C LEU A 80 -2.96 12.37 -16.52
N ALA A 81 -2.45 13.09 -17.50
CA ALA A 81 -2.40 12.59 -18.87
C ALA A 81 -1.46 11.41 -18.96
N GLN A 82 -1.89 10.31 -19.57
CA GLN A 82 -1.08 9.09 -19.70
C GLN A 82 0.17 9.31 -20.58
N GLU A 83 0.09 10.21 -21.54
CA GLU A 83 1.15 10.45 -22.51
C GLU A 83 2.39 11.08 -21.89
N ASP A 84 2.20 12.11 -21.03
CA ASP A 84 3.29 12.95 -20.54
C ASP A 84 3.24 13.25 -19.04
N GLY A 85 2.29 12.68 -18.31
CA GLY A 85 2.12 12.88 -16.87
C GLY A 85 1.62 14.27 -16.45
N LYS A 86 1.20 15.13 -17.40
CA LYS A 86 0.67 16.45 -17.06
C LYS A 86 -0.61 16.33 -16.26
N GLU A 87 -0.71 17.15 -15.20
CA GLU A 87 -1.91 17.23 -14.38
C GLU A 87 -3.06 17.87 -15.15
N ARG A 88 -4.19 17.14 -15.25
CA ARG A 88 -5.44 17.64 -15.82
C ARG A 88 -6.27 18.36 -14.78
N TRP A 89 -6.37 17.75 -13.59
CA TRP A 89 -7.00 18.35 -12.43
C TRP A 89 -6.45 17.76 -11.12
N ARG A 90 -6.71 18.46 -10.03
CA ARG A 90 -6.39 18.06 -8.68
C ARG A 90 -7.51 18.45 -7.72
N THR A 91 -7.80 17.55 -6.76
CA THR A 91 -8.76 17.80 -5.69
C THR A 91 -8.17 17.36 -4.36
N ASP A 92 -8.19 18.23 -3.38
CA ASP A 92 -7.74 17.93 -2.03
C ASP A 92 -8.99 17.70 -1.15
N LEU A 93 -9.17 16.46 -0.66
CA LEU A 93 -10.38 16.04 0.08
C LEU A 93 -10.24 16.21 1.60
N ASP A 94 -9.03 16.45 2.09
CA ASP A 94 -8.70 16.47 3.53
C ASP A 94 -9.15 15.20 4.28
N LEU A 95 -8.97 14.06 3.64
CA LEU A 95 -9.31 12.74 4.15
C LEU A 95 -8.05 11.86 4.25
N LYS A 96 -8.01 10.99 5.24
CA LYS A 96 -6.99 9.92 5.31
C LYS A 96 -7.43 8.76 4.46
N ILE A 97 -6.88 8.68 3.25
CA ILE A 97 -7.24 7.64 2.28
C ILE A 97 -6.52 6.33 2.60
N THR A 98 -7.27 5.24 2.55
CA THR A 98 -6.77 3.87 2.76
C THR A 98 -7.19 2.92 1.64
N GLY A 99 -8.30 3.19 0.95
CA GLY A 99 -8.86 2.33 -0.09
C GLY A 99 -8.27 2.52 -1.49
N GLY A 100 -7.41 3.53 -1.69
CA GLY A 100 -6.85 3.83 -3.02
C GLY A 100 -7.88 4.48 -3.96
N VAL A 101 -7.55 4.51 -5.26
CA VAL A 101 -8.41 5.05 -6.31
C VAL A 101 -9.12 3.91 -7.03
N GLY A 102 -10.44 4.00 -7.15
CA GLY A 102 -11.25 3.19 -8.05
C GLY A 102 -11.81 4.02 -9.20
N PHE A 103 -12.24 3.35 -10.25
CA PHE A 103 -12.91 3.97 -11.38
C PHE A 103 -14.07 3.07 -11.83
N GLY A 104 -15.19 3.66 -12.15
CA GLY A 104 -16.35 2.98 -12.75
C GLY A 104 -17.47 3.98 -13.05
N ASP A 105 -18.27 3.72 -14.05
CA ASP A 105 -19.42 4.53 -14.48
C ASP A 105 -19.13 6.04 -14.61
N GLY A 106 -17.93 6.38 -15.12
CA GLY A 106 -17.52 7.79 -15.26
C GLY A 106 -17.15 8.48 -13.95
N LEU A 107 -17.04 7.75 -12.85
CA LEU A 107 -16.69 8.24 -11.52
C LEU A 107 -15.27 7.84 -11.13
N VAL A 108 -14.57 8.77 -10.50
CA VAL A 108 -13.34 8.49 -9.75
C VAL A 108 -13.71 8.35 -8.29
N LEU A 109 -13.44 7.19 -7.71
CA LEU A 109 -13.86 6.83 -6.37
C LEU A 109 -12.65 6.71 -5.45
N VAL A 110 -12.75 7.24 -4.25
CA VAL A 110 -11.75 7.08 -3.18
C VAL A 110 -12.43 6.76 -1.87
N ALA A 111 -11.72 6.07 -0.99
CA ALA A 111 -12.27 5.74 0.32
C ALA A 111 -11.29 5.98 1.46
N SER A 112 -11.83 6.42 2.59
CA SER A 112 -11.07 6.82 3.77
C SER A 112 -11.01 5.72 4.83
N ARG A 113 -10.09 5.92 5.77
CA ARG A 113 -9.98 5.11 6.99
C ARG A 113 -11.25 5.16 7.85
N LYS A 114 -12.01 6.25 7.79
CA LYS A 114 -13.23 6.41 8.58
C LYS A 114 -14.49 5.88 7.89
N GLY A 115 -14.33 5.26 6.71
CA GLY A 115 -15.45 4.73 5.93
C GLY A 115 -16.10 5.75 5.00
N ASP A 116 -15.51 6.94 4.81
CA ASP A 116 -16.02 7.85 3.78
C ASP A 116 -15.72 7.26 2.40
N VAL A 117 -16.70 7.26 1.54
CA VAL A 117 -16.58 6.95 0.10
C VAL A 117 -16.96 8.22 -0.65
N VAL A 118 -16.04 8.73 -1.45
CA VAL A 118 -16.22 9.97 -2.21
C VAL A 118 -16.15 9.66 -3.69
N ALA A 119 -17.14 10.16 -4.44
CA ALA A 119 -17.16 10.10 -5.90
C ALA A 119 -16.87 11.48 -6.49
N LEU A 120 -15.93 11.52 -7.42
CA LEU A 120 -15.54 12.70 -8.15
C LEU A 120 -15.87 12.53 -9.63
N ASP A 121 -16.22 13.64 -10.27
CA ASP A 121 -16.32 13.74 -11.72
C ASP A 121 -14.97 13.44 -12.37
N LYS A 122 -14.93 12.52 -13.33
CA LYS A 122 -13.68 12.08 -13.97
C LYS A 122 -12.93 13.16 -14.73
N ASP A 123 -13.65 14.14 -15.27
CA ASP A 123 -13.09 15.17 -16.16
C ASP A 123 -12.69 16.44 -15.42
N LYS A 124 -13.36 16.74 -14.30
CA LYS A 124 -13.18 17.98 -13.54
C LYS A 124 -12.68 17.79 -12.11
N GLY A 125 -12.76 16.56 -11.57
CA GLY A 125 -12.40 16.27 -10.19
C GLY A 125 -13.34 16.87 -9.14
N GLN A 126 -14.52 17.35 -9.54
CA GLN A 126 -15.52 17.88 -8.62
C GLN A 126 -16.16 16.75 -7.83
N GLU A 127 -16.35 16.92 -6.51
CA GLU A 127 -17.11 16.00 -5.70
C GLU A 127 -18.58 16.00 -6.14
N LEU A 128 -19.07 14.83 -6.54
CA LEU A 128 -20.46 14.62 -6.96
C LEU A 128 -21.30 14.14 -5.79
N TRP A 129 -20.78 13.23 -5.00
CA TRP A 129 -21.42 12.73 -3.80
C TRP A 129 -20.41 12.15 -2.82
N ARG A 130 -20.85 12.03 -1.58
CA ARG A 130 -20.15 11.36 -0.49
C ARG A 130 -21.12 10.47 0.25
N ALA A 131 -20.65 9.27 0.60
CA ALA A 131 -21.37 8.35 1.46
C ALA A 131 -20.46 7.84 2.57
N GLN A 132 -21.02 7.25 3.60
CA GLN A 132 -20.26 6.64 4.68
C GLN A 132 -20.68 5.21 4.90
N VAL A 133 -19.71 4.31 4.99
CA VAL A 133 -19.91 2.91 5.37
C VAL A 133 -19.45 2.69 6.80
N ALA A 134 -19.91 1.61 7.43
CA ALA A 134 -19.69 1.37 8.87
C ALA A 134 -18.27 0.95 9.26
N SER A 135 -17.37 0.73 8.28
CA SER A 135 -16.02 0.23 8.52
C SER A 135 -14.97 0.94 7.68
N GLU A 136 -13.70 0.80 8.06
CA GLU A 136 -12.57 1.20 7.25
C GLU A 136 -12.59 0.50 5.88
N VAL A 137 -12.26 1.24 4.82
CA VAL A 137 -12.17 0.72 3.45
C VAL A 137 -10.70 0.61 3.06
N LEU A 138 -10.23 -0.61 2.81
CA LEU A 138 -8.84 -0.91 2.47
C LEU A 138 -8.64 -1.27 0.99
N ALA A 139 -9.72 -1.45 0.24
CA ALA A 139 -9.70 -1.75 -1.19
C ALA A 139 -10.21 -0.56 -1.99
N PRO A 140 -9.74 -0.38 -3.24
CA PRO A 140 -10.31 0.62 -4.14
C PRO A 140 -11.82 0.37 -4.33
N PRO A 141 -12.66 1.40 -4.16
CA PRO A 141 -14.09 1.28 -4.47
C PRO A 141 -14.31 1.04 -5.97
N ALA A 142 -15.39 0.40 -6.31
CA ALA A 142 -15.81 0.22 -7.69
C ALA A 142 -17.25 0.72 -7.88
N ALA A 143 -17.56 1.25 -9.05
CA ALA A 143 -18.91 1.57 -9.47
C ALA A 143 -19.23 0.82 -10.75
N ASP A 144 -20.46 0.41 -10.88
CA ASP A 144 -21.03 -0.18 -12.08
C ASP A 144 -22.42 0.42 -12.31
N ALA A 145 -22.81 0.56 -13.57
CA ALA A 145 -24.11 1.09 -13.94
C ALA A 145 -25.20 0.06 -13.60
N GLY A 146 -25.97 0.33 -12.52
CA GLY A 146 -27.07 -0.55 -12.14
C GLY A 146 -27.69 -0.18 -10.81
#